data_74ccaa7d71a2974fc617322cf29c9cf4
#
_entry.id   74ccaa7d71a2974fc617322cf29c9cf4
#
_cell.length_a   1.000
_cell.length_b   1.000
_cell.length_c   1.000
_cell.angle_alpha   90.00
_cell.angle_beta   90.00
_cell.angle_gamma   90.00
#
_symmetry.space_group_name_H-M   'P 1'
#
loop_
_entity.id
_entity.type
_entity.pdbx_description
1 polymer ?
#
loop_
_entity_poly.entity_id
_entity_poly.type
_entity_poly.pdbx_seq_one_letter_code
_entity_poly.pdbx_strand_id
1 'polypeptide(L)'
;MSAVLEGKLSDLSSWKPQGCSIAKAMDIVGTRSAVLILRESYYGTTRFDGFAARVGITDAAASSALRKLVEAGLLEKRPYREEGMRTRNEYVLTQMGLDLLPAVVALWQWGDKYLQDGPAPLERLEDSTGEPVRAELRSLSGNQVPLENLRIRVNDEWRREARRHS
;
A
#
# COMPACT_ATOMS: atom_id res chain seq x y z
N MET A 1 19.00 -3.44 16.88
CA MET A 1 18.79 -2.04 16.43
C MET A 1 17.29 -1.75 16.47
N SER A 2 16.88 -0.61 17.00
CA SER A 2 15.48 -0.18 17.11
C SER A 2 15.38 1.32 16.87
N ALA A 3 14.20 1.79 16.48
CA ALA A 3 13.91 3.22 16.45
C ALA A 3 13.97 3.81 17.87
N VAL A 4 14.20 5.12 17.95
CA VAL A 4 14.20 5.86 19.21
C VAL A 4 12.76 6.23 19.55
N LEU A 5 12.24 5.70 20.67
CA LEU A 5 10.90 6.02 21.18
C LEU A 5 10.99 7.15 22.20
N GLU A 6 10.21 8.21 22.02
CA GLU A 6 10.25 9.41 22.87
C GLU A 6 8.95 9.61 23.66
N GLY A 7 9.09 10.29 24.81
CA GLY A 7 7.96 10.66 25.67
C GLY A 7 7.24 9.44 26.22
N LYS A 8 5.91 9.38 26.07
CA LYS A 8 5.11 8.24 26.57
C LYS A 8 5.41 6.91 25.89
N LEU A 9 5.96 6.93 24.67
CA LEU A 9 6.36 5.71 23.97
C LEU A 9 7.64 5.08 24.51
N SER A 10 8.44 5.80 25.31
CA SER A 10 9.64 5.23 25.95
C SER A 10 9.28 4.11 26.94
N ASP A 11 8.05 4.11 27.47
CA ASP A 11 7.46 3.00 28.23
C ASP A 11 6.28 2.40 27.46
N LEU A 12 6.54 1.36 26.70
CA LEU A 12 5.51 0.66 25.90
C LEU A 12 4.41 0.04 26.76
N SER A 13 4.66 -0.27 28.04
CA SER A 13 3.65 -0.81 28.95
C SER A 13 2.55 0.21 29.26
N SER A 14 2.89 1.49 29.24
CA SER A 14 1.97 2.62 29.46
C SER A 14 1.21 3.06 28.21
N TRP A 15 1.56 2.52 27.04
CA TRP A 15 0.97 2.90 25.75
C TRP A 15 0.08 1.80 25.18
N LYS A 16 -1.18 2.11 24.98
CA LYS A 16 -2.08 1.28 24.16
C LYS A 16 -2.17 1.87 22.77
N PRO A 17 -1.92 1.12 21.70
CA PRO A 17 -1.89 1.64 20.32
C PRO A 17 -3.31 1.84 19.75
N GLN A 18 -4.09 2.73 20.39
CA GLN A 18 -5.39 3.15 19.87
C GLN A 18 -5.17 4.02 18.63
N GLY A 19 -5.94 3.75 17.56
CA GLY A 19 -5.86 4.54 16.33
C GLY A 19 -4.60 4.30 15.49
N CYS A 20 -3.96 3.14 15.61
CA CYS A 20 -2.76 2.80 14.84
C CYS A 20 -3.02 2.88 13.34
N SER A 21 -2.33 3.79 12.63
CA SER A 21 -2.47 3.98 11.18
C SER A 21 -2.08 2.74 10.38
N ILE A 22 -1.08 1.97 10.85
CA ILE A 22 -0.70 0.71 10.20
C ILE A 22 -1.82 -0.30 10.32
N ALA A 23 -2.44 -0.46 11.50
CA ALA A 23 -3.56 -1.38 11.69
C ALA A 23 -4.73 -1.01 10.76
N LYS A 24 -5.11 0.27 10.70
CA LYS A 24 -6.17 0.76 9.80
C LYS A 24 -5.84 0.50 8.32
N ALA A 25 -4.59 0.68 7.92
CA ALA A 25 -4.17 0.36 6.56
C ALA A 25 -4.26 -1.15 6.28
N MET A 26 -3.83 -1.99 7.25
CA MET A 26 -3.90 -3.45 7.12
C MET A 26 -5.33 -4.00 7.10
N ASP A 27 -6.31 -3.32 7.74
CA ASP A 27 -7.73 -3.67 7.61
C ASP A 27 -8.23 -3.58 6.15
N ILE A 28 -7.62 -2.69 5.35
CA ILE A 28 -7.96 -2.49 3.94
C ILE A 28 -7.11 -3.38 3.03
N VAL A 29 -5.78 -3.29 3.15
CA VAL A 29 -4.85 -3.92 2.20
C VAL A 29 -4.11 -5.13 2.76
N GLY A 30 -4.38 -5.56 3.99
CA GLY A 30 -3.64 -6.63 4.66
C GLY A 30 -3.87 -8.04 4.13
N THR A 31 -4.58 -8.20 3.00
CA THR A 31 -4.75 -9.50 2.37
C THR A 31 -3.87 -9.65 1.13
N ARG A 32 -3.39 -10.88 0.88
CA ARG A 32 -2.63 -11.20 -0.33
C ARG A 32 -3.35 -10.73 -1.60
N SER A 33 -4.65 -10.99 -1.71
CA SER A 33 -5.45 -10.60 -2.88
C SER A 33 -5.51 -9.09 -3.08
N ALA A 34 -5.67 -8.30 -2.00
CA ALA A 34 -5.72 -6.84 -2.10
C ALA A 34 -4.39 -6.26 -2.62
N VAL A 35 -3.26 -6.67 -2.05
CA VAL A 35 -1.94 -6.20 -2.48
C VAL A 35 -1.64 -6.61 -3.92
N LEU A 36 -1.96 -7.86 -4.31
CA LEU A 36 -1.72 -8.34 -5.67
C LEU A 36 -2.65 -7.68 -6.71
N ILE A 37 -3.90 -7.36 -6.36
CA ILE A 37 -4.79 -6.57 -7.22
C ILE A 37 -4.24 -5.15 -7.41
N LEU A 38 -3.77 -4.49 -6.35
CA LEU A 38 -3.12 -3.18 -6.47
C LEU A 38 -1.88 -3.25 -7.36
N ARG A 39 -1.03 -4.26 -7.21
CA ARG A 39 0.10 -4.50 -8.11
C ARG A 39 -0.34 -4.58 -9.57
N GLU A 40 -1.37 -5.36 -9.87
CA GLU A 40 -1.90 -5.49 -11.23
C GLU A 40 -2.50 -4.18 -11.74
N SER A 41 -3.14 -3.39 -10.85
CA SER A 41 -3.63 -2.05 -11.21
C SER A 41 -2.49 -1.11 -11.62
N TYR A 42 -1.34 -1.16 -10.92
CA TYR A 42 -0.14 -0.40 -11.30
C TYR A 42 0.46 -0.87 -12.63
N TYR A 43 0.23 -2.13 -13.03
CA TYR A 43 0.60 -2.67 -14.34
C TYR A 43 -0.42 -2.35 -15.45
N GLY A 44 -1.48 -1.59 -15.14
CA GLY A 44 -2.49 -1.16 -16.09
C GLY A 44 -3.65 -2.15 -16.27
N THR A 45 -3.78 -3.17 -15.44
CA THR A 45 -4.96 -4.03 -15.44
C THR A 45 -6.16 -3.23 -14.90
N THR A 46 -7.26 -3.19 -15.67
CA THR A 46 -8.49 -2.48 -15.29
C THR A 46 -9.73 -3.38 -15.28
N ARG A 47 -9.69 -4.54 -15.94
CA ARG A 47 -10.86 -5.40 -16.11
C ARG A 47 -10.89 -6.54 -15.10
N PHE A 48 -12.11 -6.89 -14.66
CA PHE A 48 -12.35 -7.94 -13.68
C PHE A 48 -11.65 -9.27 -14.05
N ASP A 49 -11.87 -9.74 -15.27
CA ASP A 49 -11.34 -11.02 -15.75
C ASP A 49 -9.78 -11.00 -15.76
N GLY A 50 -9.20 -9.84 -16.08
CA GLY A 50 -7.76 -9.63 -16.01
C GLY A 50 -7.21 -9.75 -14.59
N PHE A 51 -7.88 -9.17 -13.59
CA PHE A 51 -7.46 -9.28 -12.19
C PHE A 51 -7.52 -10.73 -11.69
N ALA A 52 -8.64 -11.43 -11.91
CA ALA A 52 -8.79 -12.82 -11.48
C ALA A 52 -7.70 -13.73 -12.07
N ALA A 53 -7.50 -13.62 -13.40
CA ALA A 53 -6.51 -14.44 -14.12
C ALA A 53 -5.06 -14.12 -13.69
N ARG A 54 -4.67 -12.84 -13.65
CA ARG A 54 -3.29 -12.44 -13.37
C ARG A 54 -2.87 -12.59 -11.91
N VAL A 55 -3.81 -12.45 -10.97
CA VAL A 55 -3.57 -12.73 -9.55
C VAL A 55 -3.63 -14.23 -9.25
N GLY A 56 -4.29 -15.01 -10.11
CA GLY A 56 -4.48 -16.45 -9.91
C GLY A 56 -5.41 -16.76 -8.73
N ILE A 57 -6.53 -16.04 -8.65
CA ILE A 57 -7.55 -16.21 -7.60
C ILE A 57 -8.92 -16.49 -8.23
N THR A 58 -9.83 -17.05 -7.44
CA THR A 58 -11.22 -17.28 -7.88
C THR A 58 -11.95 -15.96 -8.10
N ASP A 59 -12.97 -15.98 -8.97
CA ASP A 59 -13.83 -14.81 -9.24
C ASP A 59 -14.49 -14.27 -7.97
N ALA A 60 -14.87 -15.16 -7.05
CA ALA A 60 -15.43 -14.76 -5.76
C ALA A 60 -14.40 -13.98 -4.91
N ALA A 61 -13.15 -14.44 -4.86
CA ALA A 61 -12.07 -13.76 -4.14
C ALA A 61 -11.71 -12.43 -4.82
N ALA A 62 -11.64 -12.39 -6.16
CA ALA A 62 -11.40 -11.17 -6.92
C ALA A 62 -12.52 -10.15 -6.70
N SER A 63 -13.79 -10.57 -6.78
CA SER A 63 -14.96 -9.71 -6.54
C SER A 63 -14.95 -9.12 -5.12
N SER A 64 -14.65 -9.95 -4.11
CA SER A 64 -14.59 -9.50 -2.72
C SER A 64 -13.46 -8.48 -2.49
N ALA A 65 -12.27 -8.74 -3.01
CA ALA A 65 -11.12 -7.86 -2.85
C ALA A 65 -11.32 -6.53 -3.61
N LEU A 66 -11.78 -6.58 -4.88
CA LEU A 66 -12.07 -5.39 -5.68
C LEU A 66 -13.15 -4.51 -5.02
N ARG A 67 -14.21 -5.14 -4.47
CA ARG A 67 -15.25 -4.41 -3.74
C ARG A 67 -14.67 -3.66 -2.55
N LYS A 68 -13.87 -4.31 -1.71
CA LYS A 68 -13.22 -3.67 -0.55
C LYS A 68 -12.32 -2.51 -0.96
N LEU A 69 -11.53 -2.66 -2.02
CA LEU A 69 -10.66 -1.60 -2.52
C LEU A 69 -11.44 -0.41 -3.07
N VAL A 70 -12.61 -0.65 -3.71
CA VAL A 70 -13.51 0.41 -4.15
C VAL A 70 -14.20 1.09 -2.96
N GLU A 71 -14.73 0.34 -1.99
CA GLU A 71 -15.36 0.88 -0.78
C GLU A 71 -14.38 1.72 0.04
N ALA A 72 -13.10 1.31 0.08
CA ALA A 72 -12.04 2.06 0.74
C ALA A 72 -11.51 3.26 -0.08
N GLY A 73 -11.92 3.42 -1.34
CA GLY A 73 -11.53 4.54 -2.18
C GLY A 73 -10.16 4.41 -2.86
N LEU A 74 -9.53 3.22 -2.86
CA LEU A 74 -8.28 2.99 -3.58
C LEU A 74 -8.49 2.76 -5.07
N LEU A 75 -9.62 2.17 -5.42
CA LEU A 75 -10.08 2.00 -6.79
C LEU A 75 -11.44 2.67 -6.97
N GLU A 76 -11.74 3.06 -8.18
CA GLU A 76 -13.08 3.48 -8.58
C GLU A 76 -13.58 2.64 -9.75
N LYS A 77 -14.91 2.48 -9.85
CA LYS A 77 -15.55 1.84 -10.98
C LYS A 77 -15.86 2.88 -12.05
N ARG A 78 -15.42 2.63 -13.28
CA ARG A 78 -15.81 3.41 -14.45
C ARG A 78 -16.60 2.53 -15.43
N PRO A 79 -17.77 2.96 -15.89
CA PRO A 79 -18.49 2.21 -16.90
C PRO A 79 -17.74 2.29 -18.23
N TYR A 80 -17.62 1.15 -18.92
CA TYR A 80 -17.14 1.09 -20.29
C TYR A 80 -18.07 0.21 -21.13
N ARG A 81 -18.09 0.44 -22.42
CA ARG A 81 -18.89 -0.32 -23.37
C ARG A 81 -18.07 -0.57 -24.63
N GLU A 82 -17.96 -1.82 -25.00
CA GLU A 82 -17.47 -2.23 -26.33
C GLU A 82 -18.64 -2.26 -27.31
N GLU A 83 -18.34 -2.04 -28.58
CA GLU A 83 -19.38 -2.03 -29.64
C GLU A 83 -20.07 -3.38 -29.68
N GLY A 84 -21.41 -3.36 -29.68
CA GLY A 84 -22.25 -4.58 -29.66
C GLY A 84 -22.32 -5.30 -28.30
N MET A 85 -21.64 -4.82 -27.25
CA MET A 85 -21.59 -5.48 -25.95
C MET A 85 -22.37 -4.70 -24.87
N ARG A 86 -22.79 -5.44 -23.83
CA ARG A 86 -23.39 -4.84 -22.63
C ARG A 86 -22.36 -3.97 -21.90
N THR A 87 -22.80 -2.84 -21.36
CA THR A 87 -21.98 -2.00 -20.46
C THR A 87 -21.44 -2.82 -19.29
N ARG A 88 -20.13 -2.71 -19.04
CA ARG A 88 -19.41 -3.34 -17.93
C ARG A 88 -18.69 -2.24 -17.14
N ASN A 89 -18.09 -2.60 -16.00
CA ASN A 89 -17.25 -1.70 -15.23
C ASN A 89 -15.79 -2.13 -15.36
N GLU A 90 -14.93 -1.15 -15.48
CA GLU A 90 -13.50 -1.28 -15.22
C GLU A 90 -13.16 -0.66 -13.85
N TYR A 91 -12.00 -1.02 -13.32
CA TYR A 91 -11.50 -0.56 -12.04
C TYR A 91 -10.22 0.25 -12.25
N VAL A 92 -10.22 1.49 -11.81
CA VAL A 92 -9.13 2.45 -12.04
C VAL A 92 -8.59 2.93 -10.71
N LEU A 93 -7.27 3.14 -10.62
CA LEU A 93 -6.65 3.70 -9.43
C LEU A 93 -7.14 5.13 -9.19
N THR A 94 -7.49 5.41 -7.94
CA THR A 94 -7.68 6.78 -7.46
C THR A 94 -6.33 7.38 -7.03
N GLN A 95 -6.30 8.67 -6.67
CA GLN A 95 -5.11 9.25 -6.07
C GLN A 95 -4.70 8.52 -4.79
N MET A 96 -5.68 8.15 -3.94
CA MET A 96 -5.41 7.36 -2.72
C MET A 96 -4.77 6.00 -3.03
N GLY A 97 -5.19 5.35 -4.12
CA GLY A 97 -4.56 4.12 -4.60
C GLY A 97 -3.13 4.34 -5.11
N LEU A 98 -2.88 5.45 -5.81
CA LEU A 98 -1.54 5.82 -6.29
C LEU A 98 -0.58 6.14 -5.13
N ASP A 99 -1.06 6.82 -4.09
CA ASP A 99 -0.26 7.19 -2.92
C ASP A 99 0.26 5.97 -2.13
N LEU A 100 -0.35 4.79 -2.31
CA LEU A 100 0.09 3.54 -1.69
C LEU A 100 1.23 2.85 -2.46
N LEU A 101 1.53 3.25 -3.69
CA LEU A 101 2.57 2.63 -4.53
C LEU A 101 3.93 2.51 -3.82
N PRO A 102 4.46 3.52 -3.10
CA PRO A 102 5.73 3.39 -2.40
C PRO A 102 5.77 2.23 -1.39
N ALA A 103 4.67 1.96 -0.69
CA ALA A 103 4.58 0.83 0.25
C ALA A 103 4.60 -0.52 -0.48
N VAL A 104 3.91 -0.63 -1.62
CA VAL A 104 3.93 -1.84 -2.46
C VAL A 104 5.32 -2.07 -3.06
N VAL A 105 6.01 -1.00 -3.50
CA VAL A 105 7.40 -1.08 -3.99
C VAL A 105 8.36 -1.51 -2.88
N ALA A 106 8.17 -1.02 -1.64
CA ALA A 106 8.98 -1.45 -0.50
C ALA A 106 8.80 -2.95 -0.18
N LEU A 107 7.57 -3.46 -0.21
CA LEU A 107 7.29 -4.89 -0.06
C LEU A 107 7.91 -5.72 -1.20
N TRP A 108 7.78 -5.25 -2.42
CA TRP A 108 8.39 -5.89 -3.58
C TRP A 108 9.92 -5.95 -3.45
N GLN A 109 10.56 -4.82 -3.15
CA GLN A 109 12.00 -4.72 -2.95
C GLN A 109 12.50 -5.66 -1.84
N TRP A 110 11.76 -5.78 -0.74
CA TRP A 110 12.06 -6.72 0.33
C TRP A 110 11.93 -8.18 -0.13
N GLY A 111 10.88 -8.50 -0.88
CA GLY A 111 10.66 -9.84 -1.46
C GLY A 111 11.78 -10.24 -2.43
N ASP A 112 12.18 -9.33 -3.33
CA ASP A 112 13.29 -9.57 -4.26
C ASP A 112 14.59 -9.90 -3.52
N LYS A 113 14.86 -9.19 -2.43
CA LYS A 113 16.10 -9.34 -1.67
C LYS A 113 16.19 -10.63 -0.86
N TYR A 114 15.07 -11.08 -0.31
CA TYR A 114 15.10 -12.14 0.72
C TYR A 114 14.33 -13.41 0.36
N LEU A 115 13.48 -13.38 -0.65
CA LEU A 115 12.59 -14.50 -0.98
C LEU A 115 12.81 -15.08 -2.38
N GLN A 116 13.82 -14.59 -3.13
CA GLN A 116 14.21 -15.13 -4.42
C GLN A 116 15.46 -15.99 -4.28
N ASP A 117 15.48 -17.15 -4.92
CA ASP A 117 16.65 -18.04 -4.98
C ASP A 117 17.68 -17.60 -6.04
N GLY A 118 17.44 -16.50 -6.73
CA GLY A 118 18.26 -15.95 -7.82
C GLY A 118 17.88 -14.50 -8.14
N PRO A 119 18.20 -14.01 -9.35
CA PRO A 119 17.82 -12.68 -9.78
C PRO A 119 16.30 -12.47 -9.70
N ALA A 120 15.87 -11.28 -9.30
CA ALA A 120 14.45 -10.92 -9.31
C ALA A 120 13.88 -11.01 -10.74
N PRO A 121 12.63 -11.49 -10.91
CA PRO A 121 12.06 -11.70 -12.25
C PRO A 121 11.71 -10.39 -12.98
N LEU A 122 11.65 -9.27 -12.28
CA LEU A 122 11.30 -7.96 -12.85
C LEU A 122 12.18 -6.86 -12.25
N GLU A 123 12.53 -5.88 -13.06
CA GLU A 123 13.21 -4.67 -12.66
C GLU A 123 12.24 -3.49 -12.61
N ARG A 124 12.52 -2.52 -11.75
CA ARG A 124 11.80 -1.26 -11.62
C ARG A 124 12.72 -0.14 -12.06
N LEU A 125 12.44 0.44 -13.20
CA LEU A 125 13.29 1.45 -13.81
C LEU A 125 12.52 2.76 -13.98
N GLU A 126 13.21 3.87 -13.86
CA GLU A 126 12.69 5.18 -14.26
C GLU A 126 12.71 5.27 -15.80
N ASP A 127 11.59 5.70 -16.39
CA ASP A 127 11.33 5.57 -17.83
C ASP A 127 12.31 6.38 -18.70
N SER A 128 12.69 7.58 -18.25
CA SER A 128 13.54 8.48 -19.03
C SER A 128 15.05 8.17 -18.93
N THR A 129 15.49 7.63 -17.80
CA THR A 129 16.92 7.41 -17.50
C THR A 129 17.32 5.94 -17.50
N GLY A 130 16.36 5.02 -17.32
CA GLY A 130 16.64 3.60 -17.09
C GLY A 130 17.26 3.31 -15.72
N GLU A 131 17.30 4.27 -14.81
CA GLU A 131 17.86 4.07 -13.47
C GLU A 131 16.96 3.22 -12.58
N PRO A 132 17.52 2.33 -11.74
CA PRO A 132 16.73 1.51 -10.80
C PRO A 132 15.98 2.36 -9.77
N VAL A 133 14.67 2.11 -9.63
CA VAL A 133 13.80 2.75 -8.65
C VAL A 133 13.77 1.98 -7.34
N ARG A 134 13.85 2.70 -6.20
CA ARG A 134 13.81 2.15 -4.83
C ARG A 134 12.87 2.91 -3.92
N ALA A 135 12.27 2.19 -2.98
CA ALA A 135 11.63 2.78 -1.81
C ALA A 135 12.67 2.93 -0.69
N GLU A 136 12.78 4.13 -0.12
CA GLU A 136 13.72 4.46 0.97
C GLU A 136 13.05 5.39 1.99
N LEU A 137 13.50 5.31 3.25
CA LEU A 137 13.12 6.29 4.26
C LEU A 137 14.00 7.53 4.12
N ARG A 138 13.36 8.68 3.86
CA ARG A 138 14.03 9.97 3.75
C ARG A 138 13.33 11.03 4.59
N SER A 139 14.12 11.94 5.18
CA SER A 139 13.61 13.17 5.77
C SER A 139 13.06 14.12 4.69
N LEU A 140 12.29 15.13 5.07
CA LEU A 140 11.80 16.15 4.13
C LEU A 140 12.95 16.91 3.42
N SER A 141 14.12 16.97 4.03
CA SER A 141 15.33 17.54 3.40
C SER A 141 16.08 16.58 2.48
N GLY A 142 15.51 15.36 2.25
CA GLY A 142 16.07 14.36 1.34
C GLY A 142 17.13 13.43 1.93
N ASN A 143 17.54 13.62 3.19
CA ASN A 143 18.52 12.75 3.83
C ASN A 143 17.94 11.37 4.13
N GLN A 144 18.71 10.32 3.85
CA GLN A 144 18.33 8.96 4.20
C GLN A 144 18.29 8.80 5.73
N VAL A 145 17.25 8.12 6.24
CA VAL A 145 17.02 7.93 7.67
C VAL A 145 17.14 6.44 8.01
N PRO A 146 18.27 5.99 8.55
CA PRO A 146 18.39 4.62 9.05
C PRO A 146 17.57 4.42 10.33
N LEU A 147 17.27 3.18 10.67
CA LEU A 147 16.37 2.83 11.77
C LEU A 147 16.79 3.43 13.11
N GLU A 148 18.09 3.44 13.41
CA GLU A 148 18.66 3.99 14.63
C GLU A 148 18.50 5.52 14.76
N ASN A 149 18.28 6.21 13.64
CA ASN A 149 18.03 7.65 13.60
C ASN A 149 16.53 7.99 13.46
N LEU A 150 15.67 6.97 13.32
CA LEU A 150 14.23 7.16 13.28
C LEU A 150 13.69 7.41 14.68
N ARG A 151 13.10 8.57 14.92
CA ARG A 151 12.43 8.93 16.17
C ARG A 151 10.94 8.83 16.04
N ILE A 152 10.29 8.18 16.97
CA ILE A 152 8.84 8.00 17.02
C ILE A 152 8.31 8.59 18.32
N ARG A 153 7.37 9.51 18.23
CA ARG A 153 6.69 10.14 19.36
C ARG A 153 5.20 10.24 19.12
N VAL A 154 4.43 10.37 20.19
CA VAL A 154 3.00 10.64 20.08
C VAL A 154 2.78 12.03 19.50
N ASN A 155 1.89 12.15 18.52
CA ASN A 155 1.48 13.44 17.98
C ASN A 155 0.67 14.21 19.03
N ASP A 156 1.17 15.40 19.43
CA ASP A 156 0.55 16.21 20.47
C ASP A 156 -0.82 16.79 20.07
N GLU A 157 -1.07 17.03 18.77
CA GLU A 157 -2.37 17.47 18.27
C GLU A 157 -3.39 16.35 18.40
N TRP A 158 -3.06 15.15 17.91
CA TRP A 158 -3.91 13.97 18.07
C TRP A 158 -4.26 13.72 19.55
N ARG A 159 -3.29 13.87 20.45
CA ARG A 159 -3.47 13.68 21.89
C ARG A 159 -4.41 14.72 22.52
N ARG A 160 -4.38 15.97 22.03
CA ARG A 160 -5.28 17.03 22.47
C ARG A 160 -6.72 16.78 22.03
N GLU A 161 -6.90 16.34 20.78
CA GLU A 161 -8.21 15.99 20.22
C GLU A 161 -8.82 14.76 20.91
N ALA A 162 -8.04 13.69 21.11
CA ALA A 162 -8.51 12.49 21.80
C ALA A 162 -9.02 12.78 23.22
N ARG A 163 -8.43 13.76 23.93
CA ARG A 163 -8.90 14.18 25.26
C ARG A 163 -10.18 15.00 25.26
N ARG A 164 -10.53 15.65 24.13
CA ARG A 164 -11.78 16.42 24.01
C ARG A 164 -12.99 15.53 23.75
N HIS A 165 -12.77 14.31 23.30
CA HIS A 165 -13.82 13.35 22.97
C HIS A 165 -13.89 12.16 23.93
N SER A 166 -13.13 12.18 25.03
CA SER A 166 -13.17 11.26 26.17
C SER A 166 -13.86 11.87 27.37
#